data_75c98f08e64d4bd3f30c63e3ae986e07
#
_entry.id   75c98f08e64d4bd3f30c63e3ae986e07
#
_cell.length_a   1.000
_cell.length_b   1.000
_cell.length_c   1.000
_cell.angle_alpha   90.00
_cell.angle_beta   90.00
_cell.angle_gamma   90.00
#
_symmetry.space_group_name_H-M   'P 1'
#
loop_
_entity.id
_entity.type
_entity.pdbx_description
1 polymer ?
#
loop_
_entity_poly.entity_id
_entity_poly.type
_entity_poly.pdbx_seq_one_letter_code
_entity_poly.pdbx_strand_id
1 'polypeptide(L)'
;KRFCSRIATGDYDAVIIGHSQFEKIPLSRERQIALLEDQIADITYSIEAAKEETGQQYTVKQMEKTKKTLKAKLEKLNDQTRKDDVVTFEQLGVDRLFVDESHYYKNLFLYTKMRNVAGISQTDAQKSSDMFMKCRYMDEITGGKGITFATGTPVSNSMTELYTIMRYL
;
A
#
# COMPACT_ATOMS: atom_id res chain seq x y z
N LYS A 1 0.74 -21.31 -0.94
CA LYS A 1 -0.60 -21.93 -1.17
C LYS A 1 -1.09 -22.66 0.08
N ARG A 2 -0.44 -23.72 0.56
CA ARG A 2 -0.92 -24.53 1.72
C ARG A 2 -1.12 -23.71 3.00
N PHE A 3 -0.28 -22.70 3.26
CA PHE A 3 -0.37 -21.86 4.46
C PHE A 3 -1.67 -21.03 4.47
N CYS A 4 -1.94 -20.27 3.41
CA CYS A 4 -3.16 -19.46 3.31
C CYS A 4 -4.43 -20.33 3.36
N SER A 5 -4.43 -21.47 2.66
CA SER A 5 -5.58 -22.40 2.70
C SER A 5 -5.82 -22.93 4.12
N ARG A 6 -4.77 -23.21 4.89
CA ARG A 6 -4.93 -23.65 6.28
C ARG A 6 -5.49 -22.55 7.18
N ILE A 7 -5.10 -21.30 6.99
CA ILE A 7 -5.68 -20.16 7.73
C ILE A 7 -7.17 -20.03 7.38
N ALA A 8 -7.49 -20.01 6.08
CA ALA A 8 -8.84 -19.79 5.59
C ALA A 8 -9.85 -20.90 6.01
N THR A 9 -9.37 -22.12 6.26
CA THR A 9 -10.22 -23.27 6.62
C THR A 9 -10.06 -23.70 8.07
N GLY A 10 -9.12 -23.11 8.81
CA GLY A 10 -8.87 -23.43 10.22
C GLY A 10 -9.70 -22.57 11.16
N ASP A 11 -9.93 -23.09 12.35
CA ASP A 11 -10.56 -22.36 13.46
C ASP A 11 -9.45 -21.84 14.38
N TYR A 12 -8.93 -20.66 14.06
CA TYR A 12 -7.83 -20.03 14.81
C TYR A 12 -8.30 -18.71 15.43
N ASP A 13 -8.07 -18.54 16.73
CA ASP A 13 -8.29 -17.27 17.43
C ASP A 13 -7.30 -16.19 16.96
N ALA A 14 -6.07 -16.58 16.63
CA ALA A 14 -5.04 -15.70 16.13
C ALA A 14 -3.99 -16.45 15.30
N VAL A 15 -3.38 -15.76 14.35
CA VAL A 15 -2.27 -16.27 13.54
C VAL A 15 -1.09 -15.30 13.62
N ILE A 16 0.06 -15.79 14.07
CA ILE A 16 1.31 -15.02 14.09
C ILE A 16 2.10 -15.35 12.82
N ILE A 17 2.51 -14.33 12.09
CA ILE A 17 3.19 -14.47 10.81
C ILE A 17 4.32 -13.44 10.68
N GLY A 18 5.43 -13.81 10.08
CA GLY A 18 6.50 -12.86 9.78
C GLY A 18 6.15 -11.95 8.59
N HIS A 19 6.65 -10.71 8.59
CA HIS A 19 6.41 -9.70 7.56
C HIS A 19 6.64 -10.23 6.14
N SER A 20 7.77 -10.90 5.91
CA SER A 20 8.12 -11.46 4.59
C SER A 20 7.18 -12.56 4.10
N GLN A 21 6.46 -13.21 4.99
CA GLN A 21 5.42 -14.18 4.63
C GLN A 21 4.08 -13.47 4.40
N PHE A 22 3.78 -12.46 5.21
CA PHE A 22 2.59 -11.63 5.06
C PHE A 22 2.53 -10.91 3.71
N GLU A 23 3.67 -10.37 3.25
CA GLU A 23 3.82 -9.73 1.94
C GLU A 23 3.51 -10.68 0.76
N LYS A 24 3.64 -12.00 0.96
CA LYS A 24 3.34 -13.00 -0.09
C LYS A 24 1.87 -13.39 -0.19
N ILE A 25 1.04 -12.93 0.73
CA ILE A 25 -0.41 -13.13 0.67
C ILE A 25 -1.00 -12.08 -0.26
N PRO A 26 -1.51 -12.47 -1.43
CA PRO A 26 -2.01 -11.49 -2.39
C PRO A 26 -3.37 -10.95 -1.97
N LEU A 27 -3.67 -9.73 -2.39
CA LEU A 27 -5.04 -9.22 -2.46
C LEU A 27 -5.73 -9.70 -3.74
N SER A 28 -7.03 -9.65 -3.77
CA SER A 28 -7.80 -9.93 -4.98
C SER A 28 -7.36 -9.02 -6.14
N ARG A 29 -7.46 -9.54 -7.35
CA ARG A 29 -7.08 -8.80 -8.55
C ARG A 29 -7.90 -7.53 -8.70
N GLU A 30 -9.17 -7.62 -8.42
CA GLU A 30 -10.13 -6.52 -8.50
C GLU A 30 -9.70 -5.35 -7.58
N ARG A 31 -9.27 -5.65 -6.35
CA ARG A 31 -8.76 -4.64 -5.42
C ARG A 31 -7.43 -4.03 -5.89
N GLN A 32 -6.54 -4.86 -6.41
CA GLN A 32 -5.27 -4.36 -6.93
C GLN A 32 -5.50 -3.41 -8.12
N ILE A 33 -6.45 -3.73 -9.00
CA ILE A 33 -6.83 -2.88 -10.14
C ILE A 33 -7.43 -1.57 -9.63
N ALA A 34 -8.44 -1.64 -8.76
CA ALA A 34 -9.12 -0.46 -8.22
C ALA A 34 -8.12 0.52 -7.56
N LEU A 35 -7.20 0.00 -6.75
CA LEU A 35 -6.19 0.86 -6.13
C LEU A 35 -5.23 1.50 -7.15
N LEU A 36 -4.80 0.74 -8.17
CA LEU A 36 -3.94 1.31 -9.21
C LEU A 36 -4.67 2.40 -10.00
N GLU A 37 -5.96 2.24 -10.24
CA GLU A 37 -6.80 3.25 -10.89
C GLU A 37 -6.90 4.51 -10.02
N ASP A 38 -7.16 4.37 -8.72
CA ASP A 38 -7.18 5.48 -7.76
C ASP A 38 -5.83 6.21 -7.72
N GLN A 39 -4.72 5.46 -7.63
CA GLN A 39 -3.38 6.05 -7.64
C GLN A 39 -3.07 6.79 -8.95
N ILE A 40 -3.54 6.27 -10.08
CA ILE A 40 -3.39 6.93 -11.39
C ILE A 40 -4.25 8.20 -11.44
N ALA A 41 -5.44 8.20 -10.87
CA ALA A 41 -6.28 9.39 -10.77
C ALA A 41 -5.63 10.48 -9.90
N ASP A 42 -5.16 10.11 -8.71
CA ASP A 42 -4.49 11.02 -7.77
C ASP A 42 -3.24 11.66 -8.38
N ILE A 43 -2.38 10.86 -9.02
CA ILE A 43 -1.16 11.40 -9.64
C ILE A 43 -1.50 12.26 -10.85
N THR A 44 -2.58 11.96 -11.56
CA THR A 44 -3.05 12.78 -12.70
C THR A 44 -3.48 14.14 -12.21
N TYR A 45 -4.31 14.20 -11.18
CA TYR A 45 -4.73 15.44 -10.55
C TYR A 45 -3.53 16.26 -10.05
N SER A 46 -2.56 15.59 -9.39
CA SER A 46 -1.34 16.24 -8.90
C SER A 46 -0.46 16.81 -10.02
N ILE A 47 -0.41 16.15 -11.19
CA ILE A 47 0.31 16.64 -12.38
C ILE A 47 -0.38 17.89 -12.93
N GLU A 48 -1.70 17.90 -13.04
CA GLU A 48 -2.46 19.04 -13.55
C GLU A 48 -2.26 20.26 -12.63
N ALA A 49 -2.41 20.09 -11.34
CA ALA A 49 -2.17 21.12 -10.35
C ALA A 49 -0.73 21.65 -10.36
N ALA A 50 0.27 20.79 -10.60
CA ALA A 50 1.67 21.20 -10.68
C ALA A 50 2.03 21.92 -11.99
N LYS A 51 1.30 21.69 -13.08
CA LYS A 51 1.48 22.39 -14.37
C LYS A 51 1.01 23.84 -14.32
N GLU A 52 0.05 24.15 -13.48
CA GLU A 52 -0.44 25.53 -13.28
C GLU A 52 0.55 26.40 -12.52
N GLU A 53 1.51 25.81 -11.81
CA GLU A 53 2.52 26.54 -11.04
C GLU A 53 3.83 26.68 -11.82
N THR A 54 4.32 27.90 -11.97
CA THR A 54 5.58 28.20 -12.67
C THR A 54 6.79 27.62 -11.91
N GLY A 55 7.65 26.87 -12.61
CA GLY A 55 8.92 26.37 -12.08
C GLY A 55 8.94 24.90 -11.62
N GLN A 56 7.88 24.12 -11.82
CA GLN A 56 7.80 22.74 -11.34
C GLN A 56 8.06 21.65 -12.41
N GLN A 57 8.68 21.98 -13.53
CA GLN A 57 8.88 21.06 -14.66
C GLN A 57 9.58 19.74 -14.30
N TYR A 58 10.53 19.75 -13.35
CA TYR A 58 11.22 18.53 -12.93
C TYR A 58 10.27 17.60 -12.15
N THR A 59 9.46 18.16 -11.25
CA THR A 59 8.46 17.40 -10.46
C THR A 59 7.41 16.78 -11.37
N VAL A 60 6.92 17.53 -12.34
CA VAL A 60 5.97 17.03 -13.34
C VAL A 60 6.54 15.84 -14.12
N LYS A 61 7.77 15.92 -14.62
CA LYS A 61 8.43 14.81 -15.33
C LYS A 61 8.55 13.54 -14.46
N GLN A 62 8.85 13.71 -13.18
CA GLN A 62 8.95 12.57 -12.26
C GLN A 62 7.58 11.94 -11.98
N MET A 63 6.55 12.75 -11.78
CA MET A 63 5.17 12.28 -11.63
C MET A 63 4.68 11.57 -12.90
N GLU A 64 4.97 12.10 -14.09
CA GLU A 64 4.64 11.45 -15.36
C GLU A 64 5.32 10.09 -15.52
N LYS A 65 6.58 9.97 -15.10
CA LYS A 65 7.29 8.68 -15.07
C LYS A 65 6.60 7.67 -14.13
N THR A 66 6.22 8.11 -12.92
CA THR A 66 5.51 7.27 -11.97
C THR A 66 4.15 6.86 -12.51
N LYS A 67 3.39 7.79 -13.10
CA LYS A 67 2.11 7.49 -13.75
C LYS A 67 2.25 6.43 -14.84
N LYS A 68 3.29 6.53 -15.68
CA LYS A 68 3.59 5.52 -16.71
C LYS A 68 3.87 4.15 -16.10
N THR A 69 4.60 4.09 -14.99
CA THR A 69 4.89 2.84 -14.28
C THR A 69 3.62 2.21 -13.70
N LEU A 70 2.72 3.02 -13.10
CA LEU A 70 1.44 2.55 -12.58
C LEU A 70 0.54 2.00 -13.69
N LYS A 71 0.46 2.69 -14.83
CA LYS A 71 -0.29 2.21 -16.01
C LYS A 71 0.25 0.89 -16.53
N ALA A 72 1.56 0.73 -16.64
CA ALA A 72 2.17 -0.54 -17.07
C ALA A 72 1.88 -1.68 -16.08
N LYS A 73 1.83 -1.40 -14.76
CA LYS A 73 1.42 -2.38 -13.76
C LYS A 73 -0.05 -2.78 -13.94
N LEU A 74 -0.92 -1.80 -14.20
CA LEU A 74 -2.35 -2.03 -14.44
C LEU A 74 -2.59 -2.89 -15.70
N GLU A 75 -1.94 -2.56 -16.81
CA GLU A 75 -1.99 -3.34 -18.06
C GLU A 75 -1.55 -4.79 -17.81
N LYS A 76 -0.41 -4.98 -17.12
CA LYS A 76 0.08 -6.31 -16.77
C LYS A 76 -0.91 -7.11 -15.93
N LEU A 77 -1.60 -6.46 -14.98
CA LEU A 77 -2.65 -7.11 -14.20
C LEU A 77 -3.86 -7.48 -15.08
N ASN A 78 -4.22 -6.63 -16.02
CA ASN A 78 -5.34 -6.86 -16.93
C ASN A 78 -5.06 -7.99 -17.92
N ASP A 79 -3.82 -8.14 -18.39
CA ASP A 79 -3.40 -9.18 -19.34
C ASP A 79 -3.19 -10.55 -18.70
N GLN A 80 -3.03 -10.61 -17.38
CA GLN A 80 -2.91 -11.89 -16.68
C GLN A 80 -4.27 -12.61 -16.69
N THR A 81 -4.47 -13.48 -17.67
CA THR A 81 -5.52 -14.50 -17.65
C THR A 81 -5.40 -15.26 -16.33
N ARG A 82 -6.54 -15.49 -15.65
CA ARG A 82 -6.65 -16.22 -14.39
C ARG A 82 -5.67 -17.40 -14.33
N LYS A 83 -4.55 -17.20 -13.67
CA LYS A 83 -3.67 -18.27 -13.25
C LYS A 83 -3.77 -18.35 -11.74
N ASP A 84 -4.30 -19.46 -11.30
CA ASP A 84 -4.28 -20.01 -9.94
C ASP A 84 -5.33 -19.50 -8.94
N ASP A 85 -6.10 -20.46 -8.43
CA ASP A 85 -6.82 -20.39 -7.15
C ASP A 85 -5.82 -20.20 -6.01
N VAL A 86 -5.35 -18.97 -5.82
CA VAL A 86 -4.55 -18.57 -4.67
C VAL A 86 -5.49 -17.89 -3.69
N VAL A 87 -5.57 -18.41 -2.48
CA VAL A 87 -6.33 -17.77 -1.40
C VAL A 87 -5.80 -16.35 -1.19
N THR A 88 -6.67 -15.38 -1.33
CA THR A 88 -6.34 -13.96 -1.16
C THR A 88 -6.47 -13.53 0.30
N PHE A 89 -5.98 -12.35 0.65
CA PHE A 89 -6.04 -11.82 2.01
C PHE A 89 -7.49 -11.68 2.48
N GLU A 90 -8.39 -11.26 1.60
CA GLU A 90 -9.82 -11.12 1.89
C GLU A 90 -10.48 -12.46 2.27
N GLN A 91 -10.01 -13.54 1.68
CA GLN A 91 -10.53 -14.89 1.93
C GLN A 91 -10.01 -15.52 3.23
N LEU A 92 -9.05 -14.88 3.91
CA LEU A 92 -8.55 -15.36 5.20
C LEU A 92 -9.54 -15.13 6.35
N GLY A 93 -10.51 -14.23 6.18
CA GLY A 93 -11.48 -13.90 7.23
C GLY A 93 -10.89 -13.12 8.42
N VAL A 94 -9.79 -12.40 8.20
CA VAL A 94 -9.13 -11.60 9.24
C VAL A 94 -9.99 -10.37 9.55
N ASP A 95 -10.28 -10.14 10.83
CA ASP A 95 -11.05 -8.99 11.33
C ASP A 95 -10.20 -8.01 12.17
N ARG A 96 -8.98 -8.40 12.54
CA ARG A 96 -8.00 -7.58 13.25
C ARG A 96 -6.61 -7.80 12.70
N LEU A 97 -5.88 -6.71 12.52
CA LEU A 97 -4.49 -6.72 12.05
C LEU A 97 -3.61 -6.00 13.07
N PHE A 98 -2.72 -6.73 13.73
CA PHE A 98 -1.69 -6.19 14.60
C PHE A 98 -0.35 -6.26 13.86
N VAL A 99 0.29 -5.11 13.68
CA VAL A 99 1.56 -5.00 12.98
C VAL A 99 2.62 -4.52 13.95
N ASP A 100 3.47 -5.43 14.38
CA ASP A 100 4.65 -5.09 15.17
C ASP A 100 5.76 -4.57 14.25
N GLU A 101 6.67 -3.75 14.80
CA GLU A 101 7.74 -3.10 14.04
C GLU A 101 7.23 -2.36 12.79
N SER A 102 6.12 -1.65 12.94
CA SER A 102 5.42 -0.96 11.83
C SER A 102 6.28 0.09 11.13
N HIS A 103 7.41 0.53 11.74
CA HIS A 103 8.38 1.42 11.11
C HIS A 103 8.99 0.83 9.81
N TYR A 104 8.90 -0.47 9.57
CA TYR A 104 9.29 -1.07 8.29
C TYR A 104 8.47 -0.58 7.10
N TYR A 105 7.29 0.01 7.33
CA TYR A 105 6.36 0.47 6.30
C TYR A 105 6.35 1.99 6.11
N LYS A 106 7.27 2.72 6.72
CA LYS A 106 7.38 4.18 6.62
C LYS A 106 7.68 4.74 5.22
N ASN A 107 8.07 3.89 4.27
CA ASN A 107 8.38 4.28 2.89
C ASN A 107 7.17 4.17 1.95
N LEU A 108 5.98 4.51 2.43
CA LEU A 108 4.80 4.64 1.60
C LEU A 108 4.92 5.89 0.73
N PHE A 109 4.71 5.73 -0.58
CA PHE A 109 4.79 6.84 -1.51
C PHE A 109 3.74 7.92 -1.19
N LEU A 110 4.15 9.17 -1.26
CA LEU A 110 3.29 10.34 -1.09
C LEU A 110 3.37 11.23 -2.33
N TYR A 111 2.24 11.45 -2.98
CA TYR A 111 2.13 12.47 -4.03
C TYR A 111 2.13 13.85 -3.38
N THR A 112 3.24 14.56 -3.45
CA THR A 112 3.37 15.88 -2.85
C THR A 112 4.21 16.80 -3.74
N LYS A 113 3.89 18.09 -3.71
CA LYS A 113 4.68 19.15 -4.31
C LYS A 113 5.97 19.45 -3.54
N MET A 114 6.06 18.98 -2.29
CA MET A 114 7.23 19.19 -1.43
C MET A 114 8.41 18.37 -1.92
N ARG A 115 9.54 19.01 -2.16
CA ARG A 115 10.80 18.37 -2.57
C ARG A 115 11.75 18.27 -1.40
N ASN A 116 12.56 17.21 -1.39
CA ASN A 116 13.65 17.03 -0.45
C ASN A 116 13.23 17.15 1.04
N VAL A 117 12.01 16.74 1.36
CA VAL A 117 11.56 16.65 2.73
C VAL A 117 12.01 15.29 3.28
N ALA A 118 12.82 15.32 4.33
CA ALA A 118 13.27 14.11 5.00
C ALA A 118 12.06 13.29 5.47
N GLY A 119 12.07 11.98 5.21
CA GLY A 119 10.98 11.06 5.60
C GLY A 119 9.82 10.97 4.59
N ILE A 120 9.81 11.75 3.51
CA ILE A 120 8.86 11.55 2.41
C ILE A 120 9.53 10.70 1.33
N SER A 121 9.04 9.48 1.14
CA SER A 121 9.52 8.60 0.08
C SER A 121 9.02 9.05 -1.28
N GLN A 122 9.96 9.25 -2.22
CA GLN A 122 9.66 9.51 -3.63
C GLN A 122 9.66 8.22 -4.47
N THR A 123 9.94 7.08 -3.86
CA THR A 123 9.91 5.77 -4.49
C THR A 123 8.92 4.88 -3.74
N ASP A 124 8.10 4.19 -4.51
CA ASP A 124 7.15 3.22 -3.97
C ASP A 124 7.91 1.96 -3.52
N ALA A 125 7.90 1.71 -2.22
CA ALA A 125 8.32 0.42 -1.70
C ALA A 125 7.15 -0.56 -1.82
N GLN A 126 7.30 -1.58 -2.64
CA GLN A 126 6.23 -2.57 -2.92
C GLN A 126 5.59 -3.12 -1.63
N LYS A 127 6.39 -3.39 -0.58
CA LYS A 127 5.89 -3.84 0.72
C LYS A 127 4.98 -2.82 1.41
N SER A 128 5.31 -1.52 1.30
CA SER A 128 4.50 -0.44 1.90
C SER A 128 3.19 -0.27 1.16
N SER A 129 3.19 -0.34 -0.17
CA SER A 129 1.96 -0.31 -0.97
C SER A 129 1.09 -1.54 -0.72
N ASP A 130 1.66 -2.74 -0.62
CA ASP A 130 0.93 -3.97 -0.30
C ASP A 130 0.28 -3.86 1.09
N MET A 131 1.03 -3.44 2.11
CA MET A 131 0.49 -3.21 3.45
C MET A 131 -0.62 -2.16 3.43
N PHE A 132 -0.44 -1.06 2.70
CA PHE A 132 -1.44 0.00 2.59
C PHE A 132 -2.76 -0.52 2.00
N MET A 133 -2.68 -1.33 0.94
CA MET A 133 -3.86 -1.97 0.35
C MET A 133 -4.60 -2.86 1.36
N LYS A 134 -3.87 -3.66 2.13
CA LYS A 134 -4.43 -4.53 3.17
C LYS A 134 -5.07 -3.72 4.29
N CYS A 135 -4.44 -2.62 4.71
CA CYS A 135 -5.02 -1.71 5.69
C CYS A 135 -6.31 -1.07 5.17
N ARG A 136 -6.35 -0.59 3.94
CA ARG A 136 -7.59 -0.04 3.35
C ARG A 136 -8.72 -1.06 3.31
N TYR A 137 -8.42 -2.32 2.99
CA TYR A 137 -9.40 -3.39 3.09
C TYR A 137 -9.89 -3.59 4.53
N MET A 138 -8.97 -3.61 5.51
CA MET A 138 -9.33 -3.75 6.92
C MET A 138 -10.21 -2.59 7.40
N ASP A 139 -9.91 -1.35 7.00
CA ASP A 139 -10.73 -0.18 7.33
C ASP A 139 -12.16 -0.31 6.77
N GLU A 140 -12.28 -0.77 5.52
CA GLU A 140 -13.56 -0.97 4.87
C GLU A 140 -14.45 -1.96 5.63
N ILE A 141 -13.90 -3.12 6.02
CA ILE A 141 -14.70 -4.17 6.69
C ILE A 141 -14.91 -3.93 8.18
N THR A 142 -14.09 -3.09 8.82
CA THR A 142 -14.14 -2.86 10.27
C THR A 142 -14.59 -1.46 10.67
N GLY A 143 -14.83 -0.59 9.69
CA GLY A 143 -15.16 0.82 9.94
C GLY A 143 -14.02 1.59 10.61
N GLY A 144 -12.78 1.35 10.19
CA GLY A 144 -11.58 2.03 10.70
C GLY A 144 -11.11 1.56 12.09
N LYS A 145 -11.48 0.37 12.53
CA LYS A 145 -11.18 -0.14 13.88
C LYS A 145 -10.39 -1.45 13.90
N GLY A 146 -9.95 -1.91 12.72
CA GLY A 146 -9.36 -3.23 12.56
C GLY A 146 -7.84 -3.27 12.63
N ILE A 147 -7.14 -2.13 12.75
CA ILE A 147 -5.70 -2.05 12.59
C ILE A 147 -5.04 -1.50 13.85
N THR A 148 -3.96 -2.14 14.26
CA THR A 148 -3.09 -1.66 15.34
C THR A 148 -1.64 -1.75 14.89
N PHE A 149 -0.95 -0.62 14.86
CA PHE A 149 0.48 -0.54 14.60
C PHE A 149 1.25 -0.36 15.90
N ALA A 150 2.28 -1.19 16.09
CA ALA A 150 3.19 -1.11 17.22
C ALA A 150 4.62 -0.87 16.71
N THR A 151 5.37 -0.01 17.39
CA THR A 151 6.77 0.25 17.09
C THR A 151 7.46 0.96 18.25
N GLY A 152 8.69 0.59 18.54
CA GLY A 152 9.55 1.33 19.48
C GLY A 152 10.19 2.57 18.85
N THR A 153 10.13 2.74 17.52
CA THR A 153 10.77 3.85 16.78
C THR A 153 9.78 4.48 15.77
N PRO A 154 8.73 5.17 16.26
CA PRO A 154 7.73 5.75 15.37
C PRO A 154 8.30 6.85 14.47
N VAL A 155 9.36 7.52 14.94
CA VAL A 155 10.10 8.55 14.21
C VAL A 155 11.59 8.25 14.32
N SER A 156 12.28 8.10 13.19
CA SER A 156 13.74 7.90 13.14
C SER A 156 14.46 9.12 12.61
N ASN A 157 13.98 9.72 11.53
CA ASN A 157 14.67 10.81 10.83
C ASN A 157 13.84 12.09 10.75
N SER A 158 12.52 11.99 10.68
CA SER A 158 11.65 13.15 10.48
C SER A 158 10.24 12.88 10.97
N MET A 159 9.55 13.92 11.45
CA MET A 159 8.14 13.88 11.82
C MET A 159 7.22 13.47 10.65
N THR A 160 7.68 13.62 9.43
CA THR A 160 6.94 13.14 8.24
C THR A 160 6.80 11.63 8.19
N GLU A 161 7.70 10.87 8.84
CA GLU A 161 7.56 9.42 8.99
C GLU A 161 6.32 9.05 9.82
N LEU A 162 6.05 9.81 10.88
CA LEU A 162 4.83 9.63 11.68
C LEU A 162 3.58 9.88 10.84
N TYR A 163 3.57 10.98 10.07
CA TYR A 163 2.48 11.25 9.14
C TYR A 163 2.26 10.09 8.15
N THR A 164 3.36 9.53 7.61
CA THR A 164 3.29 8.38 6.70
C THR A 164 2.66 7.16 7.37
N ILE A 165 3.05 6.86 8.62
CA ILE A 165 2.45 5.75 9.38
C ILE A 165 0.96 6.01 9.67
N MET A 166 0.58 7.23 10.03
CA MET A 166 -0.82 7.59 10.28
C MET A 166 -1.73 7.43 9.04
N ARG A 167 -1.17 7.42 7.83
CA ARG A 167 -1.94 7.19 6.60
C ARG A 167 -2.47 5.75 6.45
N TYR A 168 -1.92 4.81 7.21
CA TYR A 168 -2.38 3.42 7.24
C TYR A 168 -3.58 3.22 8.16
N LEU A 169 -3.77 4.15 9.10
CA LEU A 169 -4.78 4.14 10.17
C LEU A 169 -5.90 5.13 9.87
#